data_a99b0505231a5de5d1444850d1a9782e
#
_entry.id   a99b0505231a5de5d1444850d1a9782e
#
_cell.length_a   1.000
_cell.length_b   1.000
_cell.length_c   1.000
_cell.angle_alpha   90.00
_cell.angle_beta   90.00
_cell.angle_gamma   90.00
#
_symmetry.space_group_name_H-M   'P 1'
#
loop_
_entity.id
_entity.type
_entity.pdbx_description
1 polymer ?
#
loop_
_entity_poly.entity_id
_entity_poly.type
_entity_poly.pdbx_seq_one_letter_code
_entity_poly.pdbx_strand_id
1 'polypeptide(L)'
;MSSEVTYPRRVVVTGASSGIGQATALLLRERGSEVVAVDVNEDGLAEAAAAGAETLACDLTRPDERARLLDAAADVDGLVNAAGIIRLVPVADVTDDDWDAIFAVNVKALFFLARDFGLRMPPGSGIVNLSSVAGKANATTEALVYGSSKAAVLAITRGLAYFFGPSGVRVNAVLPGITDTPMQDKVLVEVGAIRGVDADELHQQRLKTVPLENRGCEPREMADAITFLLSSSAGYVTGQALAVDGGLVMY
;
A
#
# COMPACT_ATOMS: atom_id res chain seq x y z
N MET A 1 33.27 9.50 1.39
CA MET A 1 32.65 8.75 2.50
C MET A 1 31.31 8.25 2.00
N SER A 2 31.11 6.94 1.88
CA SER A 2 29.77 6.39 1.56
C SER A 2 28.89 6.69 2.77
N SER A 3 27.90 7.57 2.60
CA SER A 3 26.89 7.76 3.64
C SER A 3 26.11 6.44 3.79
N GLU A 4 26.13 5.89 4.97
CA GLU A 4 25.33 4.71 5.31
C GLU A 4 23.85 4.99 5.03
N VAL A 5 23.15 4.01 4.46
CA VAL A 5 21.72 4.14 4.18
C VAL A 5 20.97 4.14 5.51
N THR A 6 20.20 5.20 5.76
CA THR A 6 19.39 5.31 6.98
C THR A 6 17.90 5.14 6.63
N TYR A 7 17.17 4.54 7.57
CA TYR A 7 15.73 4.34 7.52
C TYR A 7 15.03 5.26 8.53
N PRO A 8 13.75 5.55 8.38
CA PRO A 8 13.01 6.29 9.40
C PRO A 8 13.12 5.61 10.77
N ARG A 9 13.19 6.42 11.83
CA ARG A 9 13.28 5.91 13.20
C ARG A 9 11.99 5.21 13.61
N ARG A 10 10.83 5.82 13.35
CA ARG A 10 9.52 5.27 13.72
C ARG A 10 8.55 5.39 12.54
N VAL A 11 7.89 4.27 12.20
CA VAL A 11 7.05 4.16 11.00
C VAL A 11 5.69 3.60 11.35
N VAL A 12 4.63 4.25 10.89
CA VAL A 12 3.29 3.66 10.86
C VAL A 12 3.12 2.86 9.58
N VAL A 13 2.69 1.61 9.69
CA VAL A 13 2.32 0.76 8.56
C VAL A 13 0.87 0.33 8.71
N THR A 14 0.00 0.76 7.80
CA THR A 14 -1.41 0.34 7.76
C THR A 14 -1.60 -0.88 6.86
N GLY A 15 -2.63 -1.69 7.11
CA GLY A 15 -2.82 -2.96 6.39
C GLY A 15 -1.75 -4.00 6.78
N ALA A 16 -1.27 -3.95 8.02
CA ALA A 16 -0.13 -4.72 8.49
C ALA A 16 -0.45 -6.15 8.94
N SER A 17 -1.71 -6.57 8.84
CA SER A 17 -2.13 -7.93 9.22
C SER A 17 -1.81 -8.99 8.18
N SER A 18 -1.48 -8.61 6.95
CA SER A 18 -1.19 -9.56 5.86
C SER A 18 -0.45 -8.93 4.68
N GLY A 19 0.05 -9.77 3.78
CA GLY A 19 0.55 -9.39 2.47
C GLY A 19 1.65 -8.33 2.50
N ILE A 20 1.52 -7.31 1.66
CA ILE A 20 2.55 -6.27 1.47
C ILE A 20 2.77 -5.44 2.73
N GLY A 21 1.68 -5.08 3.44
CA GLY A 21 1.77 -4.31 4.68
C GLY A 21 2.52 -5.06 5.77
N GLN A 22 2.20 -6.33 5.98
CA GLN A 22 2.88 -7.20 6.94
C GLN A 22 4.37 -7.36 6.60
N ALA A 23 4.68 -7.73 5.34
CA ALA A 23 6.07 -7.88 4.90
C ALA A 23 6.87 -6.57 5.06
N THR A 24 6.22 -5.41 4.85
CA THR A 24 6.85 -4.09 5.05
C THR A 24 7.12 -3.83 6.54
N ALA A 25 6.17 -4.12 7.41
CA ALA A 25 6.33 -3.95 8.85
C ALA A 25 7.49 -4.80 9.38
N LEU A 26 7.56 -6.07 8.98
CA LEU A 26 8.64 -7.00 9.36
C LEU A 26 10.00 -6.51 8.85
N LEU A 27 10.08 -6.11 7.58
CA LEU A 27 11.33 -5.63 7.00
C LEU A 27 11.84 -4.35 7.66
N LEU A 28 10.96 -3.41 8.01
CA LEU A 28 11.33 -2.19 8.74
C LEU A 28 11.87 -2.52 10.14
N ARG A 29 11.27 -3.50 10.83
CA ARG A 29 11.78 -4.01 12.11
C ARG A 29 13.20 -4.60 11.96
N GLU A 30 13.42 -5.44 10.94
CA GLU A 30 14.76 -5.99 10.64
C GLU A 30 15.79 -4.88 10.36
N ARG A 31 15.37 -3.76 9.78
CA ARG A 31 16.23 -2.59 9.47
C ARG A 31 16.38 -1.62 10.65
N GLY A 32 15.83 -1.95 11.81
CA GLY A 32 16.01 -1.20 13.06
C GLY A 32 15.01 -0.08 13.31
N SER A 33 13.98 0.06 12.47
CA SER A 33 12.90 1.02 12.71
C SER A 33 11.97 0.54 13.84
N GLU A 34 11.47 1.45 14.65
CA GLU A 34 10.28 1.22 15.48
C GLU A 34 9.06 1.21 14.54
N VAL A 35 8.17 0.22 14.69
CA VAL A 35 7.00 0.10 13.81
C VAL A 35 5.72 0.11 14.63
N VAL A 36 4.76 0.93 14.23
CA VAL A 36 3.37 0.85 14.65
C VAL A 36 2.59 0.17 13.53
N ALA A 37 2.28 -1.12 13.75
CA ALA A 37 1.54 -1.96 12.80
C ALA A 37 0.03 -1.81 13.04
N VAL A 38 -0.70 -1.38 12.02
CA VAL A 38 -2.11 -0.99 12.13
C VAL A 38 -2.95 -1.81 11.18
N ASP A 39 -4.02 -2.42 11.68
CA ASP A 39 -5.03 -3.11 10.88
C ASP A 39 -6.37 -3.15 11.60
N VAL A 40 -7.45 -3.44 10.90
CA VAL A 40 -8.75 -3.75 11.49
C VAL A 40 -8.79 -5.18 12.04
N ASN A 41 -7.99 -6.08 11.47
CA ASN A 41 -7.85 -7.47 11.90
C ASN A 41 -6.75 -7.58 12.97
N GLU A 42 -7.16 -7.54 14.24
CA GLU A 42 -6.25 -7.60 15.39
C GLU A 42 -5.45 -8.90 15.45
N ASP A 43 -6.10 -10.04 15.20
CA ASP A 43 -5.45 -11.36 15.24
C ASP A 43 -4.32 -11.46 14.19
N GLY A 44 -4.50 -10.84 13.02
CA GLY A 44 -3.51 -10.83 11.96
C GLY A 44 -2.25 -9.99 12.27
N LEU A 45 -2.27 -9.18 13.33
CA LEU A 45 -1.11 -8.40 13.79
C LEU A 45 -0.12 -9.21 14.64
N ALA A 46 -0.43 -10.46 14.98
CA ALA A 46 0.38 -11.28 15.88
C ALA A 46 1.84 -11.45 15.42
N GLU A 47 2.08 -11.59 14.10
CA GLU A 47 3.43 -11.74 13.56
C GLU A 47 4.24 -10.45 13.69
N ALA A 48 3.63 -9.29 13.43
CA ALA A 48 4.26 -7.99 13.65
C ALA A 48 4.58 -7.74 15.14
N ALA A 49 3.67 -8.13 16.03
CA ALA A 49 3.90 -8.07 17.48
C ALA A 49 5.07 -8.97 17.91
N ALA A 50 5.14 -10.19 17.38
CA ALA A 50 6.25 -11.12 17.65
C ALA A 50 7.61 -10.58 17.17
N ALA A 51 7.62 -9.78 16.09
CA ALA A 51 8.80 -9.07 15.61
C ALA A 51 9.11 -7.79 16.40
N GLY A 52 8.35 -7.49 17.46
CA GLY A 52 8.54 -6.33 18.34
C GLY A 52 7.95 -5.02 17.81
N ALA A 53 6.98 -5.09 16.91
CA ALA A 53 6.19 -3.91 16.54
C ALA A 53 5.13 -3.60 17.62
N GLU A 54 4.83 -2.31 17.80
CA GLU A 54 3.61 -1.87 18.47
C GLU A 54 2.42 -2.18 17.54
N THR A 55 1.35 -2.74 18.08
CA THR A 55 0.16 -3.09 17.27
C THR A 55 -1.04 -2.30 17.69
N LEU A 56 -1.87 -1.88 16.73
CA LEU A 56 -3.09 -1.12 16.97
C LEU A 56 -4.22 -1.61 16.06
N ALA A 57 -5.25 -2.23 16.64
CA ALA A 57 -6.49 -2.49 15.93
C ALA A 57 -7.21 -1.16 15.67
N CYS A 58 -7.51 -0.87 14.38
CA CYS A 58 -8.04 0.43 13.97
C CYS A 58 -8.84 0.32 12.67
N ASP A 59 -10.10 0.71 12.71
CA ASP A 59 -10.91 0.93 11.50
C ASP A 59 -10.62 2.33 10.94
N LEU A 60 -9.80 2.37 9.91
CA LEU A 60 -9.37 3.62 9.27
C LEU A 60 -10.51 4.39 8.58
N THR A 61 -11.68 3.80 8.38
CA THR A 61 -12.85 4.52 7.85
C THR A 61 -13.46 5.47 8.88
N ARG A 62 -13.21 5.22 10.16
CA ARG A 62 -13.73 5.98 11.30
C ARG A 62 -12.83 7.14 11.68
N PRO A 63 -13.35 8.39 11.70
CA PRO A 63 -12.55 9.58 12.05
C PRO A 63 -11.97 9.55 13.45
N ASP A 64 -12.75 9.06 14.44
CA ASP A 64 -12.33 8.93 15.83
C ASP A 64 -11.17 7.94 16.00
N GLU A 65 -11.19 6.83 15.27
CA GLU A 65 -10.10 5.86 15.33
C GLU A 65 -8.83 6.37 14.62
N ARG A 66 -8.96 7.08 13.49
CA ARG A 66 -7.80 7.77 12.90
C ARG A 66 -7.19 8.81 13.83
N ALA A 67 -8.02 9.56 14.59
CA ALA A 67 -7.51 10.49 15.58
C ALA A 67 -6.75 9.78 16.71
N ARG A 68 -7.28 8.65 17.21
CA ARG A 68 -6.59 7.80 18.19
C ARG A 68 -5.25 7.30 17.69
N LEU A 69 -5.18 6.83 16.43
CA LEU A 69 -3.92 6.41 15.82
C LEU A 69 -2.91 7.56 15.71
N LEU A 70 -3.38 8.74 15.32
CA LEU A 70 -2.55 9.93 15.17
C LEU A 70 -1.95 10.40 16.52
N ASP A 71 -2.67 10.21 17.60
CA ASP A 71 -2.20 10.54 18.96
C ASP A 71 -1.24 9.46 19.51
N ALA A 72 -1.52 8.17 19.25
CA ALA A 72 -0.65 7.06 19.65
C ALA A 72 0.70 7.07 18.91
N ALA A 73 0.73 7.59 17.69
CA ALA A 73 1.90 7.61 16.82
C ALA A 73 2.33 9.05 16.45
N ALA A 74 2.33 9.97 17.42
CA ALA A 74 2.54 11.41 17.17
C ALA A 74 3.95 11.78 16.63
N ASP A 75 4.96 10.97 16.91
CA ASP A 75 6.38 11.26 16.66
C ASP A 75 7.00 10.41 15.54
N VAL A 76 6.20 10.01 14.55
CA VAL A 76 6.68 9.22 13.39
C VAL A 76 7.35 10.10 12.33
N ASP A 77 8.33 9.52 11.66
CA ASP A 77 9.04 10.07 10.51
C ASP A 77 8.88 9.22 9.23
N GLY A 78 8.05 8.17 9.31
CA GLY A 78 7.64 7.35 8.18
C GLY A 78 6.17 6.93 8.23
N LEU A 79 5.48 6.91 7.06
CA LEU A 79 4.13 6.38 6.92
C LEU A 79 4.04 5.48 5.68
N VAL A 80 3.50 4.28 5.86
CA VAL A 80 3.13 3.38 4.76
C VAL A 80 1.63 3.16 4.77
N ASN A 81 0.94 3.72 3.79
CA ASN A 81 -0.47 3.49 3.57
C ASN A 81 -0.66 2.25 2.70
N ALA A 82 -0.65 1.05 3.32
CA ALA A 82 -0.85 -0.22 2.63
C ALA A 82 -2.25 -0.83 2.84
N ALA A 83 -3.06 -0.28 3.74
CA ALA A 83 -4.44 -0.70 3.89
C ALA A 83 -5.23 -0.50 2.59
N GLY A 84 -5.99 -1.51 2.21
CA GLY A 84 -6.81 -1.45 1.01
C GLY A 84 -7.72 -2.66 0.90
N ILE A 85 -8.85 -2.47 0.23
CA ILE A 85 -9.80 -3.53 -0.08
C ILE A 85 -10.07 -3.58 -1.58
N ILE A 86 -10.51 -4.74 -2.05
CA ILE A 86 -11.02 -4.96 -3.39
C ILE A 86 -12.40 -5.64 -3.32
N ARG A 87 -13.31 -5.20 -4.17
CA ARG A 87 -14.54 -5.89 -4.51
C ARG A 87 -14.54 -6.13 -6.01
N LEU A 88 -14.87 -7.34 -6.39
CA LEU A 88 -14.86 -7.80 -7.78
C LEU A 88 -16.30 -7.96 -8.23
N VAL A 89 -16.78 -6.98 -8.96
CA VAL A 89 -18.19 -6.89 -9.36
C VAL A 89 -18.27 -6.54 -10.85
N PRO A 90 -19.05 -7.28 -11.67
CA PRO A 90 -19.30 -6.86 -13.05
C PRO A 90 -19.81 -5.42 -13.10
N VAL A 91 -19.33 -4.64 -14.06
CA VAL A 91 -19.57 -3.18 -14.10
C VAL A 91 -21.07 -2.83 -14.04
N ALA A 92 -21.93 -3.65 -14.68
CA ALA A 92 -23.38 -3.43 -14.70
C ALA A 92 -24.05 -3.65 -13.33
N ASP A 93 -23.40 -4.37 -12.42
CA ASP A 93 -23.95 -4.77 -11.12
C ASP A 93 -23.34 -3.98 -9.95
N VAL A 94 -22.43 -3.04 -10.24
CA VAL A 94 -21.78 -2.20 -9.22
C VAL A 94 -22.83 -1.35 -8.50
N THR A 95 -22.83 -1.42 -7.18
CA THR A 95 -23.71 -0.63 -6.30
C THR A 95 -22.99 0.57 -5.69
N ASP A 96 -23.77 1.52 -5.14
CA ASP A 96 -23.22 2.65 -4.36
C ASP A 96 -22.40 2.13 -3.15
N ASP A 97 -22.86 1.05 -2.49
CA ASP A 97 -22.15 0.42 -1.38
C ASP A 97 -20.78 -0.13 -1.79
N ASP A 98 -20.64 -0.68 -3.00
CA ASP A 98 -19.35 -1.16 -3.50
C ASP A 98 -18.38 0.00 -3.71
N TRP A 99 -18.90 1.07 -4.31
CA TRP A 99 -18.14 2.29 -4.52
C TRP A 99 -17.69 2.91 -3.20
N ASP A 100 -18.64 3.18 -2.30
CA ASP A 100 -18.39 3.87 -1.04
C ASP A 100 -17.41 3.09 -0.15
N ALA A 101 -17.57 1.77 -0.04
CA ALA A 101 -16.67 0.93 0.75
C ALA A 101 -15.23 1.00 0.23
N ILE A 102 -15.02 0.87 -1.08
CA ILE A 102 -13.69 0.92 -1.69
C ILE A 102 -13.07 2.31 -1.52
N PHE A 103 -13.82 3.37 -1.78
CA PHE A 103 -13.29 4.74 -1.68
C PHE A 103 -13.08 5.18 -0.24
N ALA A 104 -13.89 4.70 0.72
CA ALA A 104 -13.70 4.98 2.14
C ALA A 104 -12.33 4.51 2.64
N VAL A 105 -11.94 3.29 2.29
CA VAL A 105 -10.65 2.70 2.71
C VAL A 105 -9.51 3.20 1.82
N ASN A 106 -9.61 2.93 0.51
CA ASN A 106 -8.46 3.10 -0.40
C ASN A 106 -8.10 4.55 -0.68
N VAL A 107 -9.06 5.49 -0.54
CA VAL A 107 -8.88 6.89 -0.91
C VAL A 107 -9.01 7.81 0.28
N LYS A 108 -10.18 7.81 0.94
CA LYS A 108 -10.50 8.76 2.00
C LYS A 108 -9.61 8.55 3.23
N ALA A 109 -9.51 7.32 3.73
CA ALA A 109 -8.65 7.03 4.89
C ALA A 109 -7.19 7.33 4.59
N LEU A 110 -6.67 6.87 3.45
CA LEU A 110 -5.31 7.14 2.99
C LEU A 110 -5.01 8.65 2.93
N PHE A 111 -5.91 9.44 2.33
CA PHE A 111 -5.71 10.89 2.22
C PHE A 111 -5.60 11.55 3.58
N PHE A 112 -6.54 11.25 4.50
CA PHE A 112 -6.53 11.87 5.82
C PHE A 112 -5.30 11.47 6.64
N LEU A 113 -4.89 10.19 6.60
CA LEU A 113 -3.67 9.75 7.27
C LEU A 113 -2.43 10.43 6.70
N ALA A 114 -2.27 10.44 5.37
CA ALA A 114 -1.13 11.08 4.72
C ALA A 114 -1.07 12.59 5.03
N ARG A 115 -2.23 13.28 5.05
CA ARG A 115 -2.32 14.70 5.42
C ARG A 115 -1.94 14.92 6.88
N ASP A 116 -2.57 14.19 7.80
CA ASP A 116 -2.50 14.49 9.23
C ASP A 116 -1.14 14.11 9.82
N PHE A 117 -0.55 12.98 9.39
CA PHE A 117 0.83 12.65 9.72
C PHE A 117 1.83 13.60 9.03
N GLY A 118 1.66 13.87 7.73
CA GLY A 118 2.56 14.75 6.99
C GLY A 118 2.66 16.17 7.58
N LEU A 119 1.58 16.71 8.16
CA LEU A 119 1.58 17.99 8.86
C LEU A 119 2.40 17.99 10.16
N ARG A 120 2.68 16.82 10.74
CA ARG A 120 3.42 16.66 12.01
C ARG A 120 4.84 16.15 11.79
N MET A 121 5.14 15.57 10.62
CA MET A 121 6.43 14.96 10.30
C MET A 121 7.54 15.99 10.20
N PRO A 122 8.76 15.69 10.74
CA PRO A 122 9.93 16.55 10.56
C PRO A 122 10.50 16.48 9.13
N PRO A 123 11.34 17.43 8.71
CA PRO A 123 12.07 17.37 7.45
C PRO A 123 12.88 16.06 7.33
N GLY A 124 12.94 15.49 6.14
CA GLY A 124 13.60 14.21 5.87
C GLY A 124 12.67 12.99 5.92
N SER A 125 11.45 13.17 6.45
CA SER A 125 10.43 12.12 6.53
C SER A 125 9.93 11.64 5.17
N GLY A 126 9.29 10.47 5.17
CA GLY A 126 8.74 9.86 3.96
C GLY A 126 7.36 9.24 4.14
N ILE A 127 6.51 9.43 3.14
CA ILE A 127 5.19 8.78 3.02
C ILE A 127 5.20 7.93 1.75
N VAL A 128 4.80 6.66 1.88
CA VAL A 128 4.62 5.76 0.74
C VAL A 128 3.18 5.26 0.70
N ASN A 129 2.50 5.52 -0.41
CA ASN A 129 1.13 5.10 -0.64
C ASN A 129 1.08 3.87 -1.56
N LEU A 130 0.36 2.82 -1.18
CA LEU A 130 0.10 1.69 -2.07
C LEU A 130 -1.02 2.01 -3.05
N SER A 131 -0.62 2.22 -4.32
CA SER A 131 -1.51 2.23 -5.47
C SER A 131 -1.64 0.81 -6.06
N SER A 132 -1.64 0.66 -7.36
CA SER A 132 -1.62 -0.56 -8.15
C SER A 132 -1.33 -0.22 -9.61
N VAL A 133 -0.81 -1.16 -10.39
CA VAL A 133 -0.79 -1.03 -11.86
C VAL A 133 -2.19 -0.81 -12.42
N ALA A 134 -3.25 -1.34 -11.77
CA ALA A 134 -4.64 -1.09 -12.13
C ALA A 134 -5.04 0.40 -12.05
N GLY A 135 -4.33 1.22 -11.29
CA GLY A 135 -4.51 2.68 -11.25
C GLY A 135 -4.02 3.41 -12.50
N LYS A 136 -3.24 2.75 -13.35
CA LYS A 136 -2.76 3.28 -14.63
C LYS A 136 -3.35 2.53 -15.84
N ALA A 137 -3.43 1.20 -15.74
CA ALA A 137 -3.92 0.33 -16.82
C ALA A 137 -4.81 -0.76 -16.20
N ASN A 138 -6.11 -0.52 -16.17
CA ASN A 138 -7.07 -1.48 -15.61
C ASN A 138 -7.51 -2.47 -16.69
N ALA A 139 -6.93 -3.67 -16.68
CA ALA A 139 -7.27 -4.75 -17.59
C ALA A 139 -8.35 -5.71 -17.04
N THR A 140 -8.77 -5.55 -15.77
CA THR A 140 -9.78 -6.38 -15.11
C THR A 140 -11.04 -5.56 -14.89
N THR A 141 -12.06 -5.75 -15.74
CA THR A 141 -13.28 -4.93 -15.73
C THR A 141 -14.07 -5.08 -14.43
N GLU A 142 -14.03 -6.24 -13.81
CA GLU A 142 -14.65 -6.54 -12.51
C GLU A 142 -13.99 -5.76 -11.35
N ALA A 143 -12.78 -5.25 -11.55
CA ALA A 143 -12.05 -4.43 -10.60
C ALA A 143 -12.06 -2.93 -10.96
N LEU A 144 -13.07 -2.46 -11.74
CA LEU A 144 -13.09 -1.07 -12.25
C LEU A 144 -13.07 -0.04 -11.12
N VAL A 145 -13.90 -0.20 -10.10
CA VAL A 145 -13.96 0.72 -8.94
C VAL A 145 -12.66 0.71 -8.16
N TYR A 146 -12.08 -0.48 -7.95
CA TYR A 146 -10.77 -0.61 -7.33
C TYR A 146 -9.69 0.14 -8.14
N GLY A 147 -9.59 -0.10 -9.44
CA GLY A 147 -8.64 0.59 -10.32
C GLY A 147 -8.81 2.11 -10.28
N SER A 148 -10.07 2.60 -10.28
CA SER A 148 -10.40 4.02 -10.13
C SER A 148 -9.90 4.58 -8.80
N SER A 149 -10.09 3.84 -7.69
CA SER A 149 -9.57 4.23 -6.38
C SER A 149 -8.03 4.32 -6.36
N LYS A 150 -7.36 3.38 -7.03
CA LYS A 150 -5.89 3.36 -7.12
C LYS A 150 -5.34 4.46 -8.05
N ALA A 151 -6.09 4.89 -9.06
CA ALA A 151 -5.79 6.09 -9.85
C ALA A 151 -5.91 7.37 -9.00
N ALA A 152 -6.92 7.47 -8.15
CA ALA A 152 -7.07 8.58 -7.21
C ALA A 152 -5.87 8.67 -6.24
N VAL A 153 -5.34 7.54 -5.77
CA VAL A 153 -4.11 7.50 -4.93
C VAL A 153 -2.91 8.14 -5.64
N LEU A 154 -2.76 7.93 -6.96
CA LEU A 154 -1.67 8.55 -7.73
C LEU A 154 -1.81 10.09 -7.78
N ALA A 155 -3.04 10.59 -7.95
CA ALA A 155 -3.31 12.03 -7.94
C ALA A 155 -3.04 12.63 -6.55
N ILE A 156 -3.51 11.98 -5.48
CA ILE A 156 -3.27 12.36 -4.08
C ILE A 156 -1.76 12.40 -3.79
N THR A 157 -1.02 11.38 -4.20
CA THR A 157 0.44 11.29 -3.99
C THR A 157 1.16 12.49 -4.59
N ARG A 158 0.85 12.85 -5.85
CA ARG A 158 1.43 14.03 -6.51
C ARG A 158 1.05 15.33 -5.82
N GLY A 159 -0.21 15.50 -5.46
CA GLY A 159 -0.70 16.70 -4.77
C GLY A 159 -0.03 16.91 -3.41
N LEU A 160 0.07 15.83 -2.61
CA LEU A 160 0.72 15.88 -1.30
C LEU A 160 2.24 16.06 -1.41
N ALA A 161 2.89 15.47 -2.42
CA ALA A 161 4.31 15.71 -2.69
C ALA A 161 4.61 17.19 -2.98
N TYR A 162 3.72 17.81 -3.73
CA TYR A 162 3.81 19.25 -4.00
C TYR A 162 3.60 20.10 -2.74
N PHE A 163 2.61 19.73 -1.93
CA PHE A 163 2.26 20.44 -0.70
C PHE A 163 3.33 20.30 0.38
N PHE A 164 3.87 19.10 0.58
CA PHE A 164 4.84 18.83 1.65
C PHE A 164 6.31 19.02 1.23
N GLY A 165 6.61 19.13 -0.07
CA GLY A 165 7.98 19.32 -0.56
C GLY A 165 8.73 20.48 0.11
N PRO A 166 8.13 21.69 0.26
CA PRO A 166 8.76 22.80 0.98
C PRO A 166 9.09 22.51 2.45
N SER A 167 8.37 21.59 3.10
CA SER A 167 8.63 21.14 4.48
C SER A 167 9.65 20.00 4.55
N GLY A 168 10.17 19.54 3.42
CA GLY A 168 11.15 18.44 3.37
C GLY A 168 10.56 17.05 3.60
N VAL A 169 9.23 16.86 3.49
CA VAL A 169 8.57 15.56 3.57
C VAL A 169 8.31 15.03 2.16
N ARG A 170 8.79 13.80 1.87
CA ARG A 170 8.63 13.15 0.58
C ARG A 170 7.37 12.29 0.55
N VAL A 171 6.65 12.31 -0.56
CA VAL A 171 5.45 11.47 -0.75
C VAL A 171 5.55 10.75 -2.09
N ASN A 172 5.55 9.42 -2.05
CA ASN A 172 5.64 8.58 -3.25
C ASN A 172 4.59 7.48 -3.24
N ALA A 173 4.37 6.84 -4.37
CA ALA A 173 3.52 5.66 -4.50
C ALA A 173 4.32 4.46 -5.02
N VAL A 174 3.95 3.26 -4.55
CA VAL A 174 4.33 1.99 -5.16
C VAL A 174 3.11 1.41 -5.88
N LEU A 175 3.33 0.86 -7.06
CA LEU A 175 2.31 0.23 -7.88
C LEU A 175 2.61 -1.26 -8.02
N PRO A 176 2.06 -2.09 -7.14
CA PRO A 176 2.18 -3.54 -7.28
C PRO A 176 1.55 -4.06 -8.57
N GLY A 177 2.22 -5.04 -9.19
CA GLY A 177 1.65 -5.94 -10.19
C GLY A 177 0.94 -7.13 -9.54
N ILE A 178 1.16 -8.34 -10.09
CA ILE A 178 0.69 -9.59 -9.49
C ILE A 178 1.62 -9.88 -8.30
N THR A 179 1.05 -9.86 -7.08
CA THR A 179 1.82 -10.10 -5.85
C THR A 179 1.15 -11.22 -5.05
N ASP A 180 1.93 -12.20 -4.60
CA ASP A 180 1.44 -13.37 -3.89
C ASP A 180 0.95 -12.99 -2.48
N THR A 181 -0.34 -12.76 -2.36
CA THR A 181 -1.02 -12.24 -1.15
C THR A 181 -2.43 -12.80 -1.05
N PRO A 182 -3.03 -12.80 0.15
CA PRO A 182 -4.44 -13.19 0.31
C PRO A 182 -5.41 -12.39 -0.56
N MET A 183 -5.09 -11.12 -0.87
CA MET A 183 -5.89 -10.33 -1.81
C MET A 183 -5.82 -10.88 -3.22
N GLN A 184 -4.66 -11.35 -3.67
CA GLN A 184 -4.50 -11.96 -4.99
C GLN A 184 -5.25 -13.30 -5.07
N ASP A 185 -5.20 -14.11 -4.03
CA ASP A 185 -5.95 -15.38 -3.97
C ASP A 185 -7.46 -15.12 -4.12
N LYS A 186 -7.97 -14.13 -3.41
CA LYS A 186 -9.36 -13.67 -3.55
C LYS A 186 -9.67 -13.27 -5.00
N VAL A 187 -8.79 -12.50 -5.65
CA VAL A 187 -8.97 -12.08 -7.06
C VAL A 187 -9.06 -13.29 -7.98
N LEU A 188 -8.21 -14.29 -7.79
CA LEU A 188 -8.19 -15.49 -8.63
C LEU A 188 -9.49 -16.29 -8.49
N VAL A 189 -9.94 -16.50 -7.25
CA VAL A 189 -11.16 -17.25 -6.94
C VAL A 189 -12.40 -16.51 -7.47
N GLU A 190 -12.57 -15.23 -7.15
CA GLU A 190 -13.79 -14.48 -7.50
C GLU A 190 -13.88 -14.18 -9.00
N VAL A 191 -12.77 -13.75 -9.64
CA VAL A 191 -12.76 -13.52 -11.11
C VAL A 191 -12.90 -14.83 -11.86
N GLY A 192 -12.26 -15.90 -11.39
CA GLY A 192 -12.41 -17.24 -11.95
C GLY A 192 -13.88 -17.68 -11.95
N ALA A 193 -14.57 -17.50 -10.81
CA ALA A 193 -16.00 -17.82 -10.68
C ALA A 193 -16.87 -16.99 -11.64
N ILE A 194 -16.63 -15.67 -11.75
CA ILE A 194 -17.38 -14.78 -12.65
C ILE A 194 -17.18 -15.18 -14.11
N ARG A 195 -15.98 -15.58 -14.50
CA ARG A 195 -15.61 -15.90 -15.89
C ARG A 195 -15.77 -17.38 -16.25
N GLY A 196 -16.09 -18.23 -15.29
CA GLY A 196 -16.18 -19.69 -15.49
C GLY A 196 -14.82 -20.33 -15.81
N VAL A 197 -13.74 -19.80 -15.25
CA VAL A 197 -12.36 -20.30 -15.41
C VAL A 197 -11.85 -20.75 -14.05
N ASP A 198 -11.10 -21.85 -14.04
CA ASP A 198 -10.42 -22.33 -12.84
C ASP A 198 -9.41 -21.31 -12.31
N ALA A 199 -9.30 -21.17 -10.98
CA ALA A 199 -8.44 -20.16 -10.35
C ALA A 199 -6.95 -20.38 -10.68
N ASP A 200 -6.48 -21.62 -10.70
CA ASP A 200 -5.09 -21.96 -11.01
C ASP A 200 -4.81 -21.71 -12.51
N GLU A 201 -5.75 -22.05 -13.39
CA GLU A 201 -5.64 -21.73 -14.81
C GLU A 201 -5.57 -20.23 -15.04
N LEU A 202 -6.45 -19.46 -14.40
CA LEU A 202 -6.45 -17.98 -14.47
C LEU A 202 -5.11 -17.42 -13.96
N HIS A 203 -4.58 -17.98 -12.86
CA HIS A 203 -3.29 -17.57 -12.32
C HIS A 203 -2.17 -17.80 -13.34
N GLN A 204 -2.06 -18.99 -13.90
CA GLN A 204 -1.06 -19.32 -14.91
C GLN A 204 -1.17 -18.44 -16.16
N GLN A 205 -2.40 -18.16 -16.61
CA GLN A 205 -2.62 -17.22 -17.73
C GLN A 205 -2.09 -15.82 -17.43
N ARG A 206 -2.35 -15.32 -16.21
CA ARG A 206 -1.89 -13.99 -15.79
C ARG A 206 -0.38 -13.93 -15.62
N LEU A 207 0.25 -14.94 -15.03
CA LEU A 207 1.71 -14.98 -14.87
C LEU A 207 2.45 -14.94 -16.20
N LYS A 208 1.92 -15.58 -17.25
CA LYS A 208 2.50 -15.52 -18.62
C LYS A 208 2.55 -14.10 -19.19
N THR A 209 1.80 -13.16 -18.64
CA THR A 209 1.83 -11.75 -19.07
C THR A 209 2.93 -10.94 -18.37
N VAL A 210 3.58 -11.49 -17.35
CA VAL A 210 4.69 -10.86 -16.62
C VAL A 210 6.00 -11.16 -17.34
N PRO A 211 6.71 -10.18 -17.92
CA PRO A 211 7.95 -10.42 -18.65
C PRO A 211 9.07 -11.01 -17.78
N LEU A 212 9.17 -10.57 -16.53
CA LEU A 212 10.20 -11.05 -15.61
C LEU A 212 9.85 -12.45 -15.10
N GLU A 213 10.49 -13.48 -15.66
CA GLU A 213 10.42 -14.89 -15.25
C GLU A 213 9.02 -15.51 -15.24
N ASN A 214 7.98 -14.84 -15.77
CA ASN A 214 6.58 -15.27 -15.75
C ASN A 214 6.11 -15.66 -14.33
N ARG A 215 6.52 -14.90 -13.32
CA ARG A 215 6.16 -15.12 -11.91
C ARG A 215 5.45 -13.95 -11.27
N GLY A 216 4.77 -14.21 -10.16
CA GLY A 216 4.31 -13.20 -9.23
C GLY A 216 5.49 -12.55 -8.48
N CYS A 217 5.21 -11.44 -7.85
CA CYS A 217 6.12 -10.77 -6.94
C CYS A 217 5.89 -11.29 -5.52
N GLU A 218 6.95 -11.56 -4.78
CA GLU A 218 6.84 -11.85 -3.36
C GLU A 218 6.53 -10.56 -2.56
N PRO A 219 5.73 -10.62 -1.49
CA PRO A 219 5.47 -9.44 -0.64
C PRO A 219 6.74 -8.76 -0.13
N ARG A 220 7.82 -9.52 0.07
CA ARG A 220 9.13 -9.01 0.49
C ARG A 220 9.76 -8.11 -0.56
N GLU A 221 9.66 -8.43 -1.85
CA GLU A 221 10.18 -7.62 -2.95
C GLU A 221 9.46 -6.26 -3.02
N MET A 222 8.15 -6.24 -2.71
CA MET A 222 7.40 -4.99 -2.54
C MET A 222 7.90 -4.19 -1.34
N ALA A 223 8.14 -4.85 -0.21
CA ALA A 223 8.65 -4.21 1.00
C ALA A 223 10.03 -3.58 0.77
N ASP A 224 10.90 -4.20 -0.04
CA ASP A 224 12.19 -3.63 -0.42
C ASP A 224 12.04 -2.31 -1.19
N ALA A 225 11.12 -2.25 -2.15
CA ALA A 225 10.84 -1.01 -2.89
C ALA A 225 10.23 0.08 -1.99
N ILE A 226 9.31 -0.28 -1.10
CA ILE A 226 8.70 0.65 -0.14
C ILE A 226 9.77 1.22 0.80
N THR A 227 10.60 0.37 1.37
CA THR A 227 11.64 0.80 2.32
C THR A 227 12.74 1.59 1.63
N PHE A 228 13.08 1.32 0.35
CA PHE A 228 13.93 2.20 -0.45
C PHE A 228 13.34 3.61 -0.53
N LEU A 229 12.06 3.76 -0.88
CA LEU A 229 11.42 5.07 -0.99
C LEU A 229 11.33 5.82 0.35
N LEU A 230 11.30 5.10 1.47
CA LEU A 230 11.37 5.71 2.81
C LEU A 230 12.79 6.12 3.19
N SER A 231 13.81 5.43 2.69
CA SER A 231 15.21 5.60 3.11
C SER A 231 15.85 6.91 2.65
N SER A 232 17.01 7.21 3.23
CA SER A 232 17.87 8.33 2.79
C SER A 232 18.38 8.19 1.35
N SER A 233 18.44 6.97 0.80
CA SER A 233 18.80 6.73 -0.61
C SER A 233 17.80 7.32 -1.60
N ALA A 234 16.55 7.53 -1.20
CA ALA A 234 15.51 8.19 -1.99
C ALA A 234 15.36 9.68 -1.65
N GLY A 235 16.38 10.33 -1.08
CA GLY A 235 16.33 11.69 -0.56
C GLY A 235 15.91 12.77 -1.59
N TYR A 236 16.04 12.50 -2.87
CA TYR A 236 15.60 13.42 -3.96
C TYR A 236 14.45 12.84 -4.79
N VAL A 237 13.71 11.86 -4.25
CA VAL A 237 12.59 11.20 -4.91
C VAL A 237 11.29 11.57 -4.20
N THR A 238 10.43 12.37 -4.87
CA THR A 238 9.08 12.71 -4.38
C THR A 238 8.11 12.84 -5.55
N GLY A 239 6.82 12.58 -5.30
CA GLY A 239 5.75 12.63 -6.31
C GLY A 239 5.78 11.47 -7.31
N GLN A 240 6.64 10.47 -7.11
CA GLN A 240 6.84 9.38 -8.06
C GLN A 240 5.88 8.22 -7.81
N ALA A 241 5.61 7.49 -8.88
CA ALA A 241 4.80 6.28 -8.91
C ALA A 241 5.68 5.14 -9.42
N LEU A 242 6.31 4.41 -8.51
CA LEU A 242 7.23 3.32 -8.83
C LEU A 242 6.43 2.03 -9.07
N ALA A 243 6.41 1.56 -10.32
CA ALA A 243 5.88 0.24 -10.63
C ALA A 243 6.87 -0.85 -10.18
N VAL A 244 6.35 -1.85 -9.47
CA VAL A 244 7.06 -3.06 -9.06
C VAL A 244 6.20 -4.22 -9.52
N ASP A 245 6.31 -4.56 -10.80
CA ASP A 245 5.33 -5.38 -11.49
C ASP A 245 5.95 -6.39 -12.48
N GLY A 246 7.27 -6.56 -12.45
CA GLY A 246 7.97 -7.46 -13.34
C GLY A 246 7.87 -7.07 -14.84
N GLY A 247 7.54 -5.81 -15.13
CA GLY A 247 7.35 -5.32 -16.50
C GLY A 247 5.95 -5.57 -17.04
N LEU A 248 4.98 -5.91 -16.19
CA LEU A 248 3.59 -6.17 -16.61
C LEU A 248 2.98 -4.96 -17.32
N VAL A 249 3.29 -3.74 -16.86
CA VAL A 249 2.83 -2.49 -17.48
C VAL A 249 4.02 -1.56 -17.68
N MET A 250 4.47 -1.43 -18.95
CA MET A 250 5.57 -0.54 -19.33
C MET A 250 5.02 0.81 -19.84
N TYR A 251 5.68 1.93 -19.49
CA TYR A 251 5.29 3.29 -19.87
C TYR A 251 6.39 3.96 -20.67
#